data_144867f64335bc5f93e52017d1c94ecb
#
_entry.id   144867f64335bc5f93e52017d1c94ecb
#
_cell.length_a   1.000
_cell.length_b   1.000
_cell.length_c   1.000
_cell.angle_alpha   90.00
_cell.angle_beta   90.00
_cell.angle_gamma   90.00
#
_symmetry.space_group_name_H-M   'P 1'
#
loop_
_entity.id
_entity.type
_entity.pdbx_description
1 polymer ?
#
loop_
_entity_poly.entity_id
_entity_poly.type
_entity_poly.pdbx_seq_one_letter_code
_entity_poly.pdbx_strand_id
1 'polypeptide(L)'
;MKKIYFMMFSLMAVGYTYAQEEPTTVTDTTEPMPATPVQEAPKPEEKLEVKPGGRILLDAGYFNANEQKDKFVSGVAIPDVRMGLGVRYGNWKGKVDIGFAYGKVSPKDIFIEYGFSKHTLLRGGYFVHQFGMQSATSSSFKISMEEPQSNEAFFNSRLIGLMLLHQKNDFMGTLSLFAEGETMKQSSDKTGDQGMGMMSRLLYRPMREEGNLFHVGISSAFETPRYNSDATLNHNSYVLKTPFPTRIAKVTAQEAIIDNATFLYKFSPELLVAKNRLALEAQYYYVNVNRKSGFENFKASGAYGMFRAIVKGSPYEYTDIDGGIATPKPGAMELVAGYNYTDLSDSKAGILGGHLNDYSLTFNYYINKY
;
A
#
# COMPACT_ATOMS: atom_id res chain seq x y z
N MET A 1 -12.52 -10.89 27.28
CA MET A 1 -12.64 -10.51 25.85
C MET A 1 -13.55 -9.29 25.79
N LYS A 2 -12.98 -8.15 25.41
CA LYS A 2 -13.71 -6.87 25.36
C LYS A 2 -14.20 -6.68 23.94
N LYS A 3 -15.52 -6.60 23.73
CA LYS A 3 -16.13 -6.43 22.41
C LYS A 3 -16.40 -4.94 22.20
N ILE A 4 -15.86 -4.38 21.13
CA ILE A 4 -16.18 -3.04 20.62
C ILE A 4 -16.97 -3.25 19.34
N TYR A 5 -18.19 -2.73 19.27
CA TYR A 5 -19.03 -2.78 18.08
C TYR A 5 -18.89 -1.46 17.33
N PHE A 6 -18.67 -1.58 16.04
CA PHE A 6 -18.38 -0.49 15.16
C PHE A 6 -19.30 -0.52 13.93
N MET A 7 -20.00 0.54 13.67
CA MET A 7 -20.82 0.69 12.47
C MET A 7 -20.30 1.88 11.68
N MET A 8 -19.82 1.63 10.48
CA MET A 8 -19.18 2.61 9.62
C MET A 8 -19.98 2.89 8.36
N PHE A 9 -20.13 4.17 8.04
CA PHE A 9 -20.53 4.62 6.71
C PHE A 9 -19.38 5.40 6.11
N SER A 10 -18.90 4.96 4.95
CA SER A 10 -17.90 5.68 4.16
C SER A 10 -18.53 6.13 2.84
N LEU A 11 -18.43 7.41 2.54
CA LEU A 11 -18.72 7.97 1.23
C LEU A 11 -17.39 8.33 0.58
N MET A 12 -16.90 7.46 -0.32
CA MET A 12 -15.71 7.76 -1.10
C MET A 12 -16.09 8.50 -2.37
N ALA A 13 -15.79 9.79 -2.43
CA ALA A 13 -15.71 10.53 -3.68
C ALA A 13 -14.24 10.63 -4.09
N VAL A 14 -13.83 9.81 -5.04
CA VAL A 14 -12.45 9.81 -5.56
C VAL A 14 -12.47 10.37 -6.97
N GLY A 15 -11.83 11.51 -7.17
CA GLY A 15 -11.62 12.10 -8.49
C GLY A 15 -10.18 11.88 -8.97
N TYR A 16 -9.97 10.96 -9.92
CA TYR A 16 -8.75 10.87 -10.70
C TYR A 16 -9.12 10.80 -12.19
N THR A 17 -8.61 11.75 -12.96
CA THR A 17 -8.67 11.68 -14.42
C THR A 17 -7.37 11.05 -14.93
N TYR A 18 -7.39 9.77 -15.26
CA TYR A 18 -6.45 9.19 -16.19
C TYR A 18 -7.23 8.77 -17.44
N ALA A 19 -7.08 9.49 -18.51
CA ALA A 19 -7.56 9.04 -19.82
C ALA A 19 -6.64 7.92 -20.29
N GLN A 20 -7.15 6.69 -20.37
CA GLN A 20 -6.58 5.64 -21.21
C GLN A 20 -7.29 5.71 -22.55
N GLU A 21 -6.54 6.02 -23.60
CA GLU A 21 -7.00 5.78 -24.96
C GLU A 21 -6.84 4.30 -25.28
N GLU A 22 -7.92 3.68 -25.77
CA GLU A 22 -7.90 2.32 -26.32
C GLU A 22 -7.14 2.30 -27.66
N PRO A 23 -6.37 1.25 -27.95
CA PRO A 23 -5.75 1.10 -29.25
C PRO A 23 -6.80 0.69 -30.27
N THR A 24 -7.02 1.53 -31.27
CA THR A 24 -7.78 1.19 -32.49
C THR A 24 -7.04 0.13 -33.28
N THR A 25 -7.64 -1.04 -33.43
CA THR A 25 -7.22 -2.07 -34.37
C THR A 25 -7.59 -1.66 -35.77
N VAL A 26 -6.58 -1.39 -36.59
CA VAL A 26 -6.72 -1.27 -38.06
C VAL A 26 -6.36 -2.61 -38.68
N THR A 27 -7.34 -3.28 -39.25
CA THR A 27 -7.12 -4.41 -40.14
C THR A 27 -6.69 -3.88 -41.52
N ASP A 28 -5.48 -4.18 -41.93
CA ASP A 28 -5.01 -3.89 -43.27
C ASP A 28 -4.84 -5.21 -44.08
N THR A 29 -5.62 -5.30 -45.16
CA THR A 29 -5.46 -6.29 -46.22
C THR A 29 -4.94 -5.57 -47.43
N THR A 30 -3.66 -5.73 -47.76
CA THR A 30 -3.13 -5.38 -49.08
C THR A 30 -1.92 -6.25 -49.49
N GLU A 31 -1.97 -6.67 -50.75
CA GLU A 31 -1.02 -7.50 -51.47
C GLU A 31 0.41 -6.91 -51.60
N PRO A 32 1.45 -7.71 -51.88
CA PRO A 32 2.83 -7.26 -51.88
C PRO A 32 3.21 -6.48 -53.14
N MET A 33 3.58 -5.23 -52.97
CA MET A 33 4.27 -4.42 -53.99
C MET A 33 5.79 -4.41 -53.75
N PRO A 34 6.62 -4.18 -54.81
CA PRO A 34 8.08 -4.33 -54.78
C PRO A 34 8.76 -3.26 -53.90
N ALA A 35 9.84 -3.69 -53.23
CA ALA A 35 10.59 -2.95 -52.24
C ALA A 35 11.14 -1.61 -52.75
N THR A 36 10.53 -0.53 -52.29
CA THR A 36 11.12 0.81 -52.25
C THR A 36 12.00 0.92 -51.00
N PRO A 37 13.12 1.67 -51.02
CA PRO A 37 13.97 1.81 -49.85
C PRO A 37 13.14 2.38 -48.69
N VAL A 38 13.09 1.62 -47.58
CA VAL A 38 12.36 1.96 -46.38
C VAL A 38 12.99 3.23 -45.79
N GLN A 39 12.37 4.38 -46.08
CA GLN A 39 12.56 5.56 -45.26
C GLN A 39 12.07 5.22 -43.87
N GLU A 40 12.99 5.14 -42.88
CA GLU A 40 12.60 4.99 -41.49
C GLU A 40 11.55 6.07 -41.16
N ALA A 41 10.36 5.61 -40.79
CA ALA A 41 9.30 6.50 -40.34
C ALA A 41 9.88 7.39 -39.21
N PRO A 42 9.64 8.71 -39.23
CA PRO A 42 10.12 9.59 -38.18
C PRO A 42 9.61 9.08 -36.82
N LYS A 43 10.54 8.87 -35.88
CA LYS A 43 10.17 8.51 -34.52
C LYS A 43 9.10 9.49 -34.04
N PRO A 44 7.99 9.01 -33.45
CA PRO A 44 6.96 9.91 -32.91
C PRO A 44 7.64 10.91 -31.96
N GLU A 45 7.37 12.19 -32.12
CA GLU A 45 7.86 13.21 -31.22
C GLU A 45 7.39 12.91 -29.81
N GLU A 46 8.32 12.72 -28.88
CA GLU A 46 8.00 12.53 -27.47
C GLU A 46 7.36 13.82 -26.92
N LYS A 47 6.08 13.75 -26.59
CA LYS A 47 5.35 14.89 -26.04
C LYS A 47 5.38 14.84 -24.50
N LEU A 48 5.61 16.01 -23.90
CA LEU A 48 5.48 16.20 -22.47
C LEU A 48 3.99 16.19 -22.09
N GLU A 49 3.56 15.18 -21.34
CA GLU A 49 2.22 15.12 -20.75
C GLU A 49 2.30 15.54 -19.28
N VAL A 50 1.44 16.48 -18.90
CA VAL A 50 1.30 16.96 -17.52
C VAL A 50 -0.14 16.75 -17.09
N LYS A 51 -0.35 15.98 -16.02
CA LYS A 51 -1.69 15.63 -15.52
C LYS A 51 -1.83 16.09 -14.06
N PRO A 52 -2.63 17.13 -13.79
CA PRO A 52 -3.00 17.45 -12.42
C PRO A 52 -3.90 16.35 -11.85
N GLY A 53 -3.78 16.12 -10.56
CA GLY A 53 -4.59 15.15 -9.83
C GLY A 53 -4.83 15.60 -8.41
N GLY A 54 -5.71 14.92 -7.73
CA GLY A 54 -6.00 15.18 -6.33
C GLY A 54 -7.12 14.27 -5.82
N ARG A 55 -7.37 14.32 -4.53
CA ARG A 55 -8.50 13.64 -3.91
C ARG A 55 -8.89 14.26 -2.59
N ILE A 56 -10.14 14.03 -2.21
CA ILE A 56 -10.68 14.35 -0.89
C ILE A 56 -11.39 13.09 -0.38
N LEU A 57 -11.08 12.67 0.85
CA LEU A 57 -11.84 11.65 1.57
C LEU A 57 -12.64 12.34 2.68
N LEU A 58 -13.90 11.93 2.82
CA LEU A 58 -14.81 12.38 3.85
C LEU A 58 -15.27 11.15 4.62
N ASP A 59 -15.04 11.14 5.92
CA ASP A 59 -15.42 10.04 6.81
C ASP A 59 -16.43 10.52 7.83
N ALA A 60 -17.42 9.68 8.11
CA ALA A 60 -18.34 9.82 9.23
C ALA A 60 -18.36 8.51 10.02
N GLY A 61 -18.38 8.57 11.33
CA GLY A 61 -18.39 7.38 12.17
C GLY A 61 -19.16 7.59 13.46
N TYR A 62 -19.81 6.51 13.89
CA TYR A 62 -20.43 6.38 15.18
C TYR A 62 -19.76 5.24 15.94
N PHE A 63 -19.33 5.53 17.18
CA PHE A 63 -18.65 4.60 18.04
C PHE A 63 -19.52 4.23 19.23
N ASN A 64 -19.67 2.95 19.48
CA ASN A 64 -20.25 2.42 20.71
C ASN A 64 -19.20 1.57 21.43
N ALA A 65 -18.53 2.16 22.40
CA ALA A 65 -17.49 1.52 23.19
C ALA A 65 -18.04 1.19 24.59
N ASN A 66 -17.79 -0.03 25.07
CA ASN A 66 -18.14 -0.42 26.44
C ASN A 66 -17.22 0.21 27.49
N GLU A 67 -15.94 0.37 27.12
CA GLU A 67 -14.91 1.00 27.97
C GLU A 67 -14.22 2.11 27.18
N GLN A 68 -13.61 3.04 27.92
CA GLN A 68 -12.86 4.18 27.35
C GLN A 68 -13.70 5.03 26.38
N LYS A 69 -14.98 5.24 26.69
CA LYS A 69 -15.94 6.00 25.86
C LYS A 69 -15.41 7.38 25.48
N ASP A 70 -14.66 8.03 26.38
CA ASP A 70 -14.10 9.36 26.17
C ASP A 70 -13.03 9.42 25.06
N LYS A 71 -12.44 8.28 24.71
CA LYS A 71 -11.45 8.18 23.64
C LYS A 71 -12.10 7.95 22.27
N PHE A 72 -13.31 7.41 22.23
CA PHE A 72 -14.02 7.08 20.99
C PHE A 72 -15.09 8.13 20.70
N VAL A 73 -14.66 9.24 20.12
CA VAL A 73 -15.55 10.35 19.77
C VAL A 73 -16.16 10.11 18.40
N SER A 74 -17.49 9.96 18.35
CA SER A 74 -18.25 9.89 17.09
C SER A 74 -18.25 11.25 16.41
N GLY A 75 -18.23 11.27 15.07
CA GLY A 75 -18.20 12.51 14.31
C GLY A 75 -17.83 12.34 12.86
N VAL A 76 -17.34 13.41 12.28
CA VAL A 76 -16.89 13.50 10.90
C VAL A 76 -15.44 13.94 10.81
N ALA A 77 -14.73 13.50 9.77
CA ALA A 77 -13.36 13.90 9.52
C ALA A 77 -13.07 14.00 8.02
N ILE A 78 -12.03 14.75 7.68
CA ILE A 78 -11.44 14.76 6.34
C ILE A 78 -10.02 14.17 6.47
N PRO A 79 -9.89 12.82 6.43
CA PRO A 79 -8.63 12.16 6.73
C PRO A 79 -7.60 12.31 5.63
N ASP A 80 -8.02 12.65 4.42
CA ASP A 80 -7.12 12.82 3.30
C ASP A 80 -7.61 13.91 2.33
N VAL A 81 -6.76 14.89 2.12
CA VAL A 81 -6.88 15.90 1.06
C VAL A 81 -5.54 15.95 0.38
N ARG A 82 -5.50 15.74 -0.92
CA ARG A 82 -4.25 15.79 -1.70
C ARG A 82 -4.42 16.59 -2.97
N MET A 83 -3.32 17.24 -3.35
CA MET A 83 -3.10 17.77 -4.68
C MET A 83 -1.82 17.15 -5.22
N GLY A 84 -1.81 16.86 -6.51
CA GLY A 84 -0.67 16.22 -7.13
C GLY A 84 -0.51 16.58 -8.59
N LEU A 85 0.67 16.28 -9.09
CA LEU A 85 1.05 16.47 -10.48
C LEU A 85 1.75 15.21 -10.96
N GLY A 86 1.25 14.62 -12.04
CA GLY A 86 1.91 13.55 -12.78
C GLY A 86 2.52 14.13 -14.06
N VAL A 87 3.73 13.71 -14.38
CA VAL A 87 4.45 14.11 -15.59
C VAL A 87 4.91 12.86 -16.32
N ARG A 88 4.77 12.84 -17.66
CA ARG A 88 5.31 11.79 -18.52
C ARG A 88 6.03 12.40 -19.71
N TYR A 89 7.22 11.88 -20.01
CA TYR A 89 8.00 12.23 -21.20
C TYR A 89 8.77 10.98 -21.67
N GLY A 90 8.40 10.44 -22.80
CA GLY A 90 8.94 9.16 -23.28
C GLY A 90 8.82 8.06 -22.24
N ASN A 91 9.95 7.47 -21.88
CA ASN A 91 10.04 6.40 -20.86
C ASN A 91 10.06 6.91 -19.41
N TRP A 92 10.11 8.23 -19.21
CA TRP A 92 10.12 8.84 -17.89
C TRP A 92 8.73 9.12 -17.38
N LYS A 93 8.52 8.88 -16.09
CA LYS A 93 7.35 9.37 -15.33
C LYS A 93 7.83 10.05 -14.06
N GLY A 94 7.20 11.15 -13.72
CA GLY A 94 7.38 11.84 -12.45
C GLY A 94 6.04 12.00 -11.74
N LYS A 95 6.07 12.00 -10.42
CA LYS A 95 4.89 12.27 -9.59
C LYS A 95 5.27 13.09 -8.38
N VAL A 96 4.44 14.09 -8.07
CA VAL A 96 4.52 14.87 -6.85
C VAL A 96 3.11 14.95 -6.27
N ASP A 97 2.90 14.37 -5.08
CA ASP A 97 1.65 14.48 -4.31
C ASP A 97 1.94 15.17 -2.97
N ILE A 98 1.11 16.12 -2.60
CA ILE A 98 1.15 16.85 -1.32
C ILE A 98 -0.19 16.71 -0.62
N GLY A 99 -0.18 16.32 0.65
CA GLY A 99 -1.35 16.20 1.49
C GLY A 99 -1.56 17.43 2.39
N PHE A 100 -2.83 17.77 2.62
CA PHE A 100 -3.27 18.94 3.39
C PHE A 100 -4.26 18.57 4.51
N ALA A 101 -4.41 17.27 4.81
CA ALA A 101 -5.35 16.82 5.82
C ALA A 101 -5.01 17.36 7.22
N TYR A 102 -6.05 17.64 8.02
CA TYR A 102 -5.95 18.13 9.39
C TYR A 102 -5.13 19.44 9.54
N GLY A 103 -5.12 20.29 8.51
CA GLY A 103 -4.37 21.55 8.53
C GLY A 103 -2.85 21.39 8.50
N LYS A 104 -2.34 20.21 8.13
CA LYS A 104 -0.90 19.93 8.03
C LYS A 104 -0.51 19.67 6.58
N VAL A 105 0.57 20.31 6.14
CA VAL A 105 1.19 19.99 4.85
C VAL A 105 2.11 18.79 5.04
N SER A 106 1.95 17.78 4.20
CA SER A 106 2.77 16.57 4.27
C SER A 106 3.11 16.05 2.87
N PRO A 107 4.38 15.77 2.57
CA PRO A 107 4.75 15.08 1.33
C PRO A 107 4.10 13.70 1.30
N LYS A 108 3.63 13.31 0.12
CA LYS A 108 3.10 11.99 -0.17
C LYS A 108 4.03 11.29 -1.16
N ASP A 109 3.54 10.91 -2.34
CA ASP A 109 4.41 10.28 -3.33
C ASP A 109 5.19 11.35 -4.10
N ILE A 110 6.52 11.34 -4.00
CA ILE A 110 7.43 12.20 -4.74
C ILE A 110 8.50 11.31 -5.35
N PHE A 111 8.38 10.99 -6.63
CA PHE A 111 9.30 10.08 -7.29
C PHE A 111 9.47 10.37 -8.77
N ILE A 112 10.55 9.84 -9.32
CA ILE A 112 10.79 9.69 -10.75
C ILE A 112 10.91 8.20 -11.07
N GLU A 113 10.40 7.80 -12.24
CA GLU A 113 10.39 6.42 -12.72
C GLU A 113 10.91 6.39 -14.16
N TYR A 114 11.74 5.42 -14.47
CA TYR A 114 12.21 5.14 -15.82
C TYR A 114 11.82 3.73 -16.23
N GLY A 115 11.09 3.60 -17.34
CA GLY A 115 10.72 2.32 -17.95
C GLY A 115 11.79 1.87 -18.93
N PHE A 116 12.60 0.87 -18.58
CA PHE A 116 13.55 0.25 -19.51
C PHE A 116 12.84 -0.54 -20.63
N SER A 117 11.68 -1.08 -20.29
CA SER A 117 10.80 -1.81 -21.20
C SER A 117 9.39 -1.85 -20.61
N LYS A 118 8.42 -2.41 -21.35
CA LYS A 118 7.07 -2.70 -20.83
C LYS A 118 7.06 -3.65 -19.61
N HIS A 119 8.19 -4.31 -19.33
CA HIS A 119 8.31 -5.32 -18.28
C HIS A 119 9.20 -4.89 -17.12
N THR A 120 10.01 -3.85 -17.30
CA THR A 120 11.03 -3.46 -16.30
C THR A 120 11.02 -1.96 -16.09
N LEU A 121 10.92 -1.55 -14.86
CA LEU A 121 11.02 -0.14 -14.45
C LEU A 121 11.90 0.02 -13.20
N LEU A 122 12.52 1.18 -13.09
CA LEU A 122 13.22 1.65 -11.90
C LEU A 122 12.54 2.92 -11.41
N ARG A 123 12.19 2.96 -10.14
CA ARG A 123 11.61 4.11 -9.47
C ARG A 123 12.54 4.58 -8.36
N GLY A 124 12.77 5.89 -8.27
CA GLY A 124 13.56 6.51 -7.21
C GLY A 124 12.84 7.70 -6.62
N GLY A 125 12.93 7.88 -5.30
CA GLY A 125 12.30 8.98 -4.58
C GLY A 125 11.68 8.60 -3.25
N TYR A 126 10.65 9.32 -2.84
CA TYR A 126 9.89 9.11 -1.62
C TYR A 126 8.52 8.54 -1.96
N PHE A 127 8.31 7.26 -1.70
CA PHE A 127 7.09 6.55 -2.07
C PHE A 127 6.91 5.28 -1.22
N VAL A 128 5.78 4.59 -1.39
CA VAL A 128 5.50 3.31 -0.73
C VAL A 128 6.20 2.18 -1.49
N HIS A 129 7.14 1.50 -0.85
CA HIS A 129 7.77 0.29 -1.37
C HIS A 129 6.84 -0.92 -1.16
N GLN A 130 6.80 -1.85 -2.12
CA GLN A 130 5.83 -2.95 -2.08
C GLN A 130 6.20 -4.02 -1.06
N PHE A 131 5.33 -4.21 -0.05
CA PHE A 131 5.39 -5.30 0.94
C PHE A 131 4.00 -5.93 1.08
N GLY A 132 3.64 -6.81 0.13
CA GLY A 132 2.33 -7.42 0.03
C GLY A 132 1.28 -6.58 -0.70
N MET A 133 0.07 -7.11 -0.83
CA MET A 133 -1.02 -6.53 -1.61
C MET A 133 -1.46 -5.16 -1.10
N GLN A 134 -1.66 -5.03 0.20
CA GLN A 134 -2.20 -3.79 0.77
C GLN A 134 -1.23 -2.61 0.61
N SER A 135 0.08 -2.83 0.75
CA SER A 135 1.08 -1.78 0.55
C SER A 135 1.24 -1.39 -0.92
N ALA A 136 1.08 -2.35 -1.83
CA ALA A 136 1.18 -2.10 -3.27
C ALA A 136 -0.02 -1.32 -3.82
N THR A 137 -1.21 -1.54 -3.25
CA THR A 137 -2.44 -0.87 -3.68
C THR A 137 -2.46 0.58 -3.23
N SER A 138 -2.76 1.49 -4.15
CA SER A 138 -2.94 2.90 -3.82
C SER A 138 -4.02 3.08 -2.74
N SER A 139 -3.77 3.97 -1.79
CA SER A 139 -4.75 4.34 -0.77
C SER A 139 -6.05 4.96 -1.31
N SER A 140 -6.13 5.24 -2.63
CA SER A 140 -7.36 5.64 -3.30
C SER A 140 -8.28 4.47 -3.63
N PHE A 141 -7.76 3.26 -3.62
CA PHE A 141 -8.43 2.04 -4.06
C PHE A 141 -8.54 1.00 -2.96
N LYS A 142 -8.48 1.43 -1.70
CA LYS A 142 -8.68 0.54 -0.56
C LYS A 142 -10.09 0.00 -0.53
N ILE A 143 -10.22 -1.23 -0.11
CA ILE A 143 -11.47 -1.99 -0.12
C ILE A 143 -12.42 -1.53 0.98
N SER A 144 -11.87 -1.17 2.13
CA SER A 144 -12.62 -0.62 3.26
C SER A 144 -12.09 0.77 3.61
N MET A 145 -12.71 1.42 4.57
CA MET A 145 -12.37 2.77 5.03
C MET A 145 -10.90 2.88 5.43
N GLU A 146 -10.38 1.85 6.09
CA GLU A 146 -8.98 1.76 6.48
C GLU A 146 -8.37 0.41 6.06
N GLU A 147 -7.06 0.35 6.10
CA GLU A 147 -6.31 -0.90 5.88
C GLU A 147 -6.49 -1.85 7.07
N PRO A 148 -6.30 -3.17 6.88
CA PRO A 148 -6.22 -4.11 8.00
C PRO A 148 -5.15 -3.69 9.00
N GLN A 149 -5.44 -3.80 10.31
CA GLN A 149 -4.52 -3.40 11.37
C GLN A 149 -3.18 -4.15 11.29
N SER A 150 -3.19 -5.41 10.86
CA SER A 150 -1.96 -6.17 10.62
C SER A 150 -1.09 -5.52 9.55
N ASN A 151 -1.69 -4.98 8.47
CA ASN A 151 -0.90 -4.23 7.49
C ASN A 151 -0.34 -2.94 8.10
N GLU A 152 -1.14 -2.16 8.81
CA GLU A 152 -0.70 -0.91 9.45
C GLU A 152 0.44 -1.15 10.46
N ALA A 153 0.42 -2.28 11.20
CA ALA A 153 1.44 -2.61 12.18
C ALA A 153 2.79 -3.02 11.57
N PHE A 154 2.77 -3.77 10.47
CA PHE A 154 3.98 -4.42 9.92
C PHE A 154 4.49 -3.77 8.63
N PHE A 155 3.71 -2.93 8.01
CA PHE A 155 4.05 -2.24 6.80
C PHE A 155 4.83 -0.94 7.10
N ASN A 156 5.75 -0.60 6.22
CA ASN A 156 6.41 0.69 6.27
C ASN A 156 5.61 1.70 5.46
N SER A 157 5.42 2.88 6.00
CA SER A 157 4.88 4.00 5.26
C SER A 157 5.83 4.39 4.09
N ARG A 158 5.74 5.59 3.57
CA ARG A 158 6.66 6.06 2.53
C ARG A 158 8.09 6.15 3.02
N LEU A 159 9.02 5.68 2.21
CA LEU A 159 10.46 5.67 2.46
C LEU A 159 11.17 6.32 1.27
N ILE A 160 12.33 6.93 1.51
CA ILE A 160 13.22 7.38 0.44
C ILE A 160 14.04 6.19 -0.03
N GLY A 161 14.01 5.90 -1.33
CA GLY A 161 14.76 4.78 -1.85
C GLY A 161 14.61 4.58 -3.36
N LEU A 162 15.08 3.41 -3.78
CA LEU A 162 15.02 2.91 -5.15
C LEU A 162 14.22 1.61 -5.16
N MET A 163 13.43 1.40 -6.18
CA MET A 163 12.69 0.15 -6.42
C MET A 163 12.82 -0.26 -7.88
N LEU A 164 13.39 -1.42 -8.11
CA LEU A 164 13.35 -2.12 -9.39
C LEU A 164 12.11 -3.03 -9.40
N LEU A 165 11.30 -2.95 -10.46
CA LEU A 165 10.20 -3.87 -10.73
C LEU A 165 10.48 -4.57 -12.05
N HIS A 166 10.37 -5.88 -12.05
CA HIS A 166 10.44 -6.70 -13.25
C HIS A 166 9.28 -7.70 -13.28
N GLN A 167 8.65 -7.81 -14.46
CA GLN A 167 7.57 -8.78 -14.66
C GLN A 167 7.75 -9.47 -16.02
N LYS A 168 7.59 -10.78 -16.02
CA LYS A 168 7.66 -11.59 -17.25
C LYS A 168 6.81 -12.84 -17.11
N ASN A 169 5.96 -13.10 -18.10
CA ASN A 169 4.99 -14.19 -18.06
C ASN A 169 4.17 -14.13 -16.75
N ASP A 170 4.16 -15.21 -15.98
CA ASP A 170 3.40 -15.34 -14.74
C ASP A 170 4.12 -14.79 -13.51
N PHE A 171 5.35 -14.35 -13.65
CA PHE A 171 6.16 -13.88 -12.54
C PHE A 171 6.24 -12.35 -12.50
N MET A 172 6.22 -11.82 -11.29
CA MET A 172 6.55 -10.43 -10.99
C MET A 172 7.47 -10.39 -9.77
N GLY A 173 8.46 -9.52 -9.80
CA GLY A 173 9.34 -9.27 -8.67
C GLY A 173 9.62 -7.80 -8.49
N THR A 174 9.71 -7.36 -7.23
CA THR A 174 10.27 -6.06 -6.86
C THR A 174 11.44 -6.24 -5.94
N LEU A 175 12.43 -5.37 -6.08
CA LEU A 175 13.56 -5.24 -5.17
C LEU A 175 13.75 -3.77 -4.84
N SER A 176 13.75 -3.43 -3.56
CA SER A 176 13.88 -2.07 -3.06
C SER A 176 15.04 -1.93 -2.11
N LEU A 177 15.75 -0.80 -2.20
CA LEU A 177 16.71 -0.32 -1.21
C LEU A 177 16.21 1.02 -0.69
N PHE A 178 16.20 1.24 0.61
CA PHE A 178 15.62 2.44 1.20
C PHE A 178 16.30 2.86 2.50
N ALA A 179 16.15 4.13 2.84
CA ALA A 179 16.44 4.68 4.15
C ALA A 179 15.18 4.67 5.02
N GLU A 180 15.34 4.73 6.32
CA GLU A 180 14.22 4.72 7.27
C GLU A 180 13.23 5.88 7.08
N GLY A 181 12.00 5.72 7.55
CA GLY A 181 10.89 6.65 7.30
C GLY A 181 11.03 8.05 7.93
N GLU A 182 11.86 8.21 8.94
CA GLU A 182 12.08 9.51 9.59
C GLU A 182 12.98 10.45 8.77
N THR A 183 13.66 9.94 7.75
CA THR A 183 14.57 10.69 6.88
C THR A 183 13.95 12.00 6.35
N MET A 184 12.65 12.00 6.00
CA MET A 184 11.97 13.19 5.50
C MET A 184 11.52 14.17 6.59
N LYS A 185 11.57 13.76 7.86
CA LYS A 185 11.08 14.57 8.99
C LYS A 185 12.22 15.16 9.82
N GLN A 186 13.44 14.80 9.51
CA GLN A 186 14.58 15.22 10.32
C GLN A 186 15.07 16.60 10.00
N SER A 187 15.37 17.34 11.06
CA SER A 187 16.28 18.47 11.01
C SER A 187 17.74 17.97 11.08
N SER A 188 18.65 18.73 10.48
CA SER A 188 20.07 18.39 10.37
C SER A 188 20.78 18.25 11.74
N ASP A 189 20.23 18.84 12.78
CA ASP A 189 20.74 18.82 14.16
C ASP A 189 20.37 17.57 14.96
N LYS A 190 19.51 16.70 14.39
CA LYS A 190 19.08 15.44 15.01
C LYS A 190 19.58 14.21 14.25
N THR A 191 20.62 14.36 13.46
CA THR A 191 21.16 13.29 12.66
C THR A 191 22.06 12.35 13.48
N GLY A 192 21.60 11.10 13.61
CA GLY A 192 22.46 9.95 13.81
C GLY A 192 22.65 9.20 12.49
N ASP A 193 23.34 8.10 12.50
CA ASP A 193 23.40 7.21 11.34
C ASP A 193 21.99 6.71 11.01
N GLN A 194 21.59 6.90 9.78
CA GLN A 194 20.27 6.52 9.32
C GLN A 194 20.16 4.99 9.22
N GLY A 195 19.00 4.47 9.65
CA GLY A 195 18.63 3.10 9.37
C GLY A 195 18.39 2.90 7.87
N MET A 196 18.80 1.75 7.37
CA MET A 196 18.65 1.36 5.97
C MET A 196 17.94 0.02 5.89
N GLY A 197 17.32 -0.24 4.75
CA GLY A 197 16.65 -1.50 4.54
C GLY A 197 16.64 -1.94 3.08
N MET A 198 16.35 -3.22 2.93
CA MET A 198 16.09 -3.88 1.66
C MET A 198 14.76 -4.61 1.77
N MET A 199 13.97 -4.56 0.69
CA MET A 199 12.65 -5.19 0.63
C MET A 199 12.46 -5.85 -0.73
N SER A 200 11.78 -6.98 -0.75
CA SER A 200 11.41 -7.67 -1.98
C SER A 200 9.98 -8.18 -1.89
N ARG A 201 9.31 -8.26 -3.03
CA ARG A 201 8.03 -8.94 -3.22
C ARG A 201 8.11 -9.80 -4.47
N LEU A 202 7.78 -11.06 -4.37
CA LEU A 202 7.79 -12.02 -5.47
C LEU A 202 6.40 -12.62 -5.62
N LEU A 203 5.85 -12.59 -6.83
CA LEU A 203 4.53 -13.12 -7.16
C LEU A 203 4.63 -14.17 -8.27
N TYR A 204 3.88 -15.24 -8.11
CA TYR A 204 3.49 -16.17 -9.18
C TYR A 204 1.99 -16.00 -9.42
N ARG A 205 1.61 -15.58 -10.63
CA ARG A 205 0.26 -15.13 -11.00
C ARG A 205 -0.18 -15.68 -12.37
N PRO A 206 -0.46 -17.01 -12.43
CA PRO A 206 -0.76 -17.69 -13.67
C PRO A 206 -2.12 -17.36 -14.27
N MET A 207 -3.05 -16.81 -13.49
CA MET A 207 -4.39 -16.44 -13.96
C MET A 207 -4.62 -14.95 -13.68
N ARG A 208 -4.80 -14.16 -14.75
CA ARG A 208 -5.00 -12.70 -14.67
C ARG A 208 -6.09 -12.20 -15.62
N GLU A 209 -6.88 -13.12 -16.16
CA GLU A 209 -8.01 -12.81 -17.02
C GLU A 209 -9.20 -12.30 -16.19
N GLU A 210 -10.03 -11.44 -16.77
CA GLU A 210 -11.25 -10.94 -16.12
C GLU A 210 -12.08 -12.10 -15.57
N GLY A 211 -12.40 -12.04 -14.29
CA GLY A 211 -13.17 -13.06 -13.59
C GLY A 211 -12.45 -14.37 -13.33
N ASN A 212 -11.15 -14.49 -13.61
CA ASN A 212 -10.37 -15.68 -13.32
C ASN A 212 -8.96 -15.30 -12.86
N LEU A 213 -8.86 -14.97 -11.57
CA LEU A 213 -7.62 -14.47 -10.98
C LEU A 213 -7.07 -15.48 -9.98
N PHE A 214 -5.76 -15.68 -10.05
CA PHE A 214 -5.03 -16.43 -9.05
C PHE A 214 -3.62 -15.90 -8.94
N HIS A 215 -3.19 -15.50 -7.74
CA HIS A 215 -1.80 -15.34 -7.43
C HIS A 215 -1.44 -15.81 -6.02
N VAL A 216 -0.23 -16.24 -5.87
CA VAL A 216 0.46 -16.44 -4.61
C VAL A 216 1.75 -15.63 -4.61
N GLY A 217 2.12 -15.12 -3.47
CA GLY A 217 3.33 -14.33 -3.35
C GLY A 217 3.95 -14.39 -1.97
N ILE A 218 5.15 -13.85 -1.90
CA ILE A 218 5.87 -13.64 -0.64
C ILE A 218 6.63 -12.33 -0.70
N SER A 219 6.52 -11.56 0.37
CA SER A 219 7.35 -10.38 0.59
C SER A 219 8.31 -10.62 1.74
N SER A 220 9.49 -10.02 1.65
CA SER A 220 10.48 -10.04 2.71
C SER A 220 11.15 -8.68 2.85
N ALA A 221 11.56 -8.32 4.07
CA ALA A 221 12.34 -7.12 4.31
C ALA A 221 13.36 -7.35 5.41
N PHE A 222 14.47 -6.67 5.26
CA PHE A 222 15.55 -6.55 6.25
C PHE A 222 15.82 -5.08 6.49
N GLU A 223 15.87 -4.67 7.77
CA GLU A 223 16.02 -3.26 8.15
C GLU A 223 16.97 -3.13 9.34
N THR A 224 17.77 -2.06 9.33
CA THR A 224 18.58 -1.65 10.49
C THR A 224 17.91 -0.42 11.13
N PRO A 225 17.92 -0.31 12.47
CA PRO A 225 17.39 0.86 13.13
C PRO A 225 18.35 2.04 12.98
N ARG A 226 17.85 3.25 13.23
CA ARG A 226 18.71 4.41 13.40
C ARG A 226 19.66 4.20 14.55
N TYR A 227 20.89 4.62 14.39
CA TYR A 227 21.88 4.67 15.43
C TYR A 227 22.21 6.11 15.81
N ASN A 228 22.21 6.41 17.11
CA ASN A 228 22.75 7.65 17.66
C ASN A 228 23.51 7.32 18.95
N SER A 229 24.65 7.94 19.16
CA SER A 229 25.44 7.81 20.39
C SER A 229 24.81 8.52 21.59
N ASP A 230 23.92 9.50 21.35
CA ASP A 230 23.19 10.20 22.38
C ASP A 230 22.00 9.36 22.85
N ALA A 231 22.07 8.91 24.11
CA ALA A 231 21.04 8.09 24.71
C ALA A 231 19.69 8.81 24.92
N THR A 232 19.65 10.13 24.85
CA THR A 232 18.41 10.93 24.95
C THR A 232 17.62 10.92 23.64
N LEU A 233 18.24 10.55 22.53
CA LEU A 233 17.59 10.43 21.23
C LEU A 233 17.09 8.99 21.03
N ASN A 234 15.90 8.88 20.45
CA ASN A 234 15.29 7.59 20.17
C ASN A 234 16.11 6.86 19.09
N HIS A 235 16.96 5.94 19.47
CA HIS A 235 17.88 5.22 18.63
C HIS A 235 17.90 3.74 19.00
N ASN A 236 18.35 2.89 18.06
CA ASN A 236 18.33 1.44 18.20
C ASN A 236 16.97 0.91 18.66
N SER A 237 15.88 1.49 18.17
CA SER A 237 14.53 1.07 18.53
C SER A 237 13.63 0.97 17.30
N TYR A 238 12.62 0.11 17.41
CA TYR A 238 11.49 0.05 16.49
C TYR A 238 10.20 0.28 17.24
N VAL A 239 9.25 0.95 16.60
CA VAL A 239 7.90 1.12 17.11
C VAL A 239 6.94 0.49 16.13
N LEU A 240 6.31 -0.61 16.54
CA LEU A 240 5.21 -1.23 15.80
C LEU A 240 3.91 -0.78 16.42
N LYS A 241 3.04 -0.19 15.63
CA LYS A 241 1.76 0.31 16.13
C LYS A 241 0.69 0.28 15.06
N THR A 242 -0.55 0.19 15.50
CA THR A 242 -1.72 0.31 14.65
C THR A 242 -2.76 1.20 15.28
N PRO A 243 -3.41 2.10 14.53
CA PRO A 243 -4.58 2.82 14.99
C PRO A 243 -5.78 1.89 15.02
N PHE A 244 -6.88 2.31 15.62
CA PHE A 244 -8.19 1.73 15.32
C PHE A 244 -8.53 1.94 13.84
N PRO A 245 -9.40 1.08 13.25
CA PRO A 245 -9.75 1.15 11.83
C PRO A 245 -10.60 2.38 11.49
N THR A 246 -10.16 3.55 11.95
CA THR A 246 -10.77 4.84 11.71
C THR A 246 -9.81 5.97 11.99
N ARG A 247 -9.87 7.00 11.17
CA ARG A 247 -9.12 8.25 11.37
C ARG A 247 -9.93 9.34 12.07
N ILE A 248 -11.14 9.06 12.51
CA ILE A 248 -12.01 10.00 13.22
C ILE A 248 -11.53 10.13 14.66
N ALA A 249 -11.51 9.04 15.42
CA ALA A 249 -11.12 9.04 16.82
C ALA A 249 -9.60 9.08 17.06
N LYS A 250 -8.78 8.69 16.08
CA LYS A 250 -7.30 8.67 16.15
C LYS A 250 -6.73 7.96 17.38
N VAL A 251 -7.37 6.90 17.81
CA VAL A 251 -6.93 6.10 18.94
C VAL A 251 -5.90 5.09 18.48
N THR A 252 -4.77 4.98 19.16
CA THR A 252 -3.82 3.88 18.98
C THR A 252 -4.40 2.62 19.60
N ALA A 253 -4.60 1.58 18.81
CA ALA A 253 -5.17 0.31 19.28
C ALA A 253 -4.11 -0.58 19.94
N GLN A 254 -2.91 -0.61 19.36
CA GLN A 254 -1.79 -1.43 19.80
C GLN A 254 -0.48 -0.68 19.57
N GLU A 255 0.49 -0.87 20.48
CA GLU A 255 1.82 -0.29 20.34
C GLU A 255 2.85 -1.14 21.07
N ALA A 256 3.90 -1.54 20.33
CA ALA A 256 5.09 -2.19 20.89
C ALA A 256 6.31 -1.33 20.59
N ILE A 257 7.03 -0.93 21.65
CA ILE A 257 8.30 -0.22 21.58
C ILE A 257 9.40 -1.25 21.86
N ILE A 258 10.29 -1.46 20.89
CA ILE A 258 11.34 -2.47 20.93
C ILE A 258 12.67 -1.77 20.97
N ASP A 259 13.23 -1.60 22.16
CA ASP A 259 14.52 -0.98 22.39
C ASP A 259 15.68 -1.97 22.23
N ASN A 260 16.91 -1.45 22.13
CA ASN A 260 18.14 -2.20 21.97
C ASN A 260 18.15 -3.08 20.71
N ALA A 261 17.43 -2.67 19.68
CA ALA A 261 17.38 -3.37 18.41
C ALA A 261 18.70 -3.29 17.65
N THR A 262 19.06 -4.36 16.95
CA THR A 262 20.21 -4.42 16.05
C THR A 262 19.77 -4.51 14.59
N PHE A 263 18.79 -5.33 14.31
CA PHE A 263 18.14 -5.39 13.01
C PHE A 263 16.76 -6.04 13.13
N LEU A 264 15.94 -5.80 12.12
CA LEU A 264 14.62 -6.39 11.96
C LEU A 264 14.59 -7.18 10.66
N TYR A 265 13.96 -8.35 10.68
CA TYR A 265 13.52 -9.00 9.46
C TYR A 265 12.03 -9.35 9.55
N LYS A 266 11.37 -9.26 8.40
CA LYS A 266 9.96 -9.60 8.29
C LYS A 266 9.68 -10.29 6.97
N PHE A 267 8.65 -11.13 6.97
CA PHE A 267 8.13 -11.76 5.75
C PHE A 267 6.61 -11.82 5.78
N SER A 268 6.03 -11.88 4.60
CA SER A 268 4.61 -11.86 4.43
C SER A 268 4.19 -12.65 3.19
N PRO A 269 3.71 -13.90 3.34
CA PRO A 269 3.04 -14.63 2.27
C PRO A 269 1.66 -14.03 1.98
N GLU A 270 1.25 -14.07 0.72
CA GLU A 270 -0.03 -13.54 0.24
C GLU A 270 -0.70 -14.49 -0.74
N LEU A 271 -2.03 -14.46 -0.74
CA LEU A 271 -2.90 -15.24 -1.61
C LEU A 271 -4.02 -14.36 -2.14
N LEU A 272 -4.29 -14.46 -3.43
CA LEU A 272 -5.45 -13.86 -4.09
C LEU A 272 -6.07 -14.87 -5.04
N VAL A 273 -7.37 -15.07 -4.90
CA VAL A 273 -8.18 -15.91 -5.78
C VAL A 273 -9.44 -15.14 -6.15
N ALA A 274 -9.79 -15.11 -7.42
CA ALA A 274 -11.10 -14.62 -7.82
C ALA A 274 -11.72 -15.52 -8.90
N LYS A 275 -13.01 -15.77 -8.74
CA LYS A 275 -13.81 -16.45 -9.73
C LYS A 275 -15.05 -15.63 -10.02
N ASN A 276 -15.10 -15.07 -11.24
CA ASN A 276 -16.17 -14.18 -11.67
C ASN A 276 -16.30 -12.95 -10.74
N ARG A 277 -17.36 -12.86 -9.96
CA ARG A 277 -17.70 -11.75 -9.05
C ARG A 277 -17.38 -12.05 -7.57
N LEU A 278 -16.73 -13.16 -7.29
CA LEU A 278 -16.30 -13.54 -5.94
C LEU A 278 -14.78 -13.54 -5.88
N ALA A 279 -14.24 -12.99 -4.80
CA ALA A 279 -12.80 -12.99 -4.56
C ALA A 279 -12.48 -13.22 -3.09
N LEU A 280 -11.32 -13.81 -2.86
CA LEU A 280 -10.68 -13.96 -1.57
C LEU A 280 -9.27 -13.41 -1.66
N GLU A 281 -8.91 -12.52 -0.76
CA GLU A 281 -7.52 -12.12 -0.53
C GLU A 281 -7.14 -12.35 0.92
N ALA A 282 -5.93 -12.82 1.13
CA ALA A 282 -5.39 -13.09 2.46
C ALA A 282 -3.89 -12.81 2.49
N GLN A 283 -3.40 -12.35 3.64
CA GLN A 283 -2.00 -12.10 3.87
C GLN A 283 -1.66 -12.37 5.33
N TYR A 284 -0.50 -12.96 5.56
CA TYR A 284 0.06 -13.17 6.89
C TYR A 284 1.31 -12.30 7.03
N TYR A 285 1.58 -11.83 8.22
CA TYR A 285 2.76 -11.03 8.58
C TYR A 285 3.50 -11.66 9.73
N TYR A 286 4.81 -11.70 9.62
CA TYR A 286 5.71 -12.07 10.69
C TYR A 286 6.86 -11.08 10.76
N VAL A 287 7.22 -10.67 11.97
CA VAL A 287 8.38 -9.84 12.24
C VAL A 287 9.19 -10.44 13.37
N ASN A 288 10.52 -10.36 13.24
CA ASN A 288 11.45 -10.59 14.30
C ASN A 288 12.43 -9.42 14.40
N VAL A 289 12.54 -8.85 15.58
CA VAL A 289 13.52 -7.81 15.90
C VAL A 289 14.61 -8.43 16.76
N ASN A 290 15.81 -8.52 16.20
CA ASN A 290 16.97 -8.93 16.96
C ASN A 290 17.44 -7.79 17.88
N ARG A 291 17.80 -8.14 19.11
CA ARG A 291 18.20 -7.17 20.12
C ARG A 291 19.66 -7.45 20.56
N LYS A 292 20.27 -6.46 21.21
CA LYS A 292 21.61 -6.58 21.75
C LYS A 292 21.71 -7.72 22.77
N SER A 293 22.94 -8.21 23.00
CA SER A 293 23.20 -9.24 24.01
C SER A 293 22.61 -8.84 25.38
N GLY A 294 21.96 -9.79 26.03
CA GLY A 294 21.25 -9.59 27.31
C GLY A 294 19.76 -9.27 27.16
N PHE A 295 19.25 -9.12 25.93
CA PHE A 295 17.83 -8.92 25.65
C PHE A 295 17.29 -10.02 24.75
N GLU A 296 16.15 -10.59 25.10
CA GLU A 296 15.43 -11.54 24.23
C GLU A 296 14.95 -10.86 22.95
N ASN A 297 15.02 -11.57 21.83
CA ASN A 297 14.50 -11.09 20.56
C ASN A 297 12.97 -10.95 20.62
N PHE A 298 12.47 -9.89 20.01
CA PHE A 298 11.02 -9.65 19.94
C PHE A 298 10.44 -10.27 18.67
N LYS A 299 9.28 -10.92 18.81
CA LYS A 299 8.54 -11.52 17.69
C LYS A 299 7.10 -11.06 17.75
N ALA A 300 6.53 -10.76 16.58
CA ALA A 300 5.12 -10.42 16.44
C ALA A 300 4.57 -10.98 15.13
N SER A 301 3.25 -11.11 15.06
CA SER A 301 2.58 -11.62 13.88
C SER A 301 1.20 -11.02 13.71
N GLY A 302 0.68 -11.11 12.49
CA GLY A 302 -0.68 -10.71 12.16
C GLY A 302 -1.14 -11.38 10.88
N ALA A 303 -2.42 -11.32 10.63
CA ALA A 303 -3.02 -11.85 9.41
C ALA A 303 -4.32 -11.14 9.10
N TYR A 304 -4.67 -11.06 7.84
CA TYR A 304 -6.02 -10.70 7.45
C TYR A 304 -6.52 -11.61 6.32
N GLY A 305 -7.84 -11.70 6.24
CA GLY A 305 -8.54 -12.31 5.12
C GLY A 305 -9.77 -11.47 4.78
N MET A 306 -10.01 -11.25 3.49
CA MET A 306 -11.17 -10.51 2.97
C MET A 306 -11.87 -11.33 1.89
N PHE A 307 -13.12 -11.66 2.14
CA PHE A 307 -14.02 -12.21 1.12
C PHE A 307 -14.80 -11.07 0.48
N ARG A 308 -14.77 -11.00 -0.84
CA ARG A 308 -15.33 -9.92 -1.65
C ARG A 308 -16.35 -10.46 -2.63
N ALA A 309 -17.46 -9.77 -2.81
CA ALA A 309 -18.52 -10.14 -3.73
C ALA A 309 -19.08 -8.93 -4.47
N ILE A 310 -18.92 -8.87 -5.78
CA ILE A 310 -19.59 -7.89 -6.63
C ILE A 310 -21.05 -8.33 -6.81
N VAL A 311 -21.97 -7.65 -6.13
CA VAL A 311 -23.44 -7.90 -6.24
C VAL A 311 -24.03 -7.32 -7.51
N LYS A 312 -23.44 -6.23 -8.01
CA LYS A 312 -23.78 -5.59 -9.29
C LYS A 312 -22.52 -5.08 -9.96
N GLY A 313 -22.29 -5.42 -11.23
CA GLY A 313 -21.14 -4.97 -12.01
C GLY A 313 -20.48 -6.09 -12.80
N SER A 314 -19.33 -5.79 -13.40
CA SER A 314 -18.48 -6.74 -14.12
C SER A 314 -17.69 -7.64 -13.16
N PRO A 315 -17.15 -8.76 -13.63
CA PRO A 315 -16.21 -9.57 -12.85
C PRO A 315 -14.97 -8.77 -12.41
N TYR A 316 -14.20 -9.35 -11.46
CA TYR A 316 -12.95 -8.75 -11.01
C TYR A 316 -11.89 -8.76 -12.10
N GLU A 317 -11.13 -7.67 -12.19
CA GLU A 317 -9.96 -7.51 -13.06
C GLU A 317 -8.68 -7.47 -12.23
N TYR A 318 -7.56 -7.80 -12.85
CA TYR A 318 -6.23 -7.79 -12.23
C TYR A 318 -5.45 -6.53 -12.61
N THR A 319 -4.66 -5.99 -11.67
CA THR A 319 -3.71 -4.90 -11.94
C THR A 319 -2.27 -5.42 -11.92
N ASP A 320 -1.58 -5.32 -13.05
CA ASP A 320 -0.27 -5.93 -13.25
C ASP A 320 0.85 -5.28 -12.42
N ILE A 321 0.82 -3.96 -12.26
CA ILE A 321 1.90 -3.22 -11.58
C ILE A 321 1.79 -3.35 -10.05
N ASP A 322 0.57 -3.32 -9.53
CA ASP A 322 0.33 -3.43 -8.10
C ASP A 322 0.25 -4.89 -7.65
N GLY A 323 -0.02 -5.81 -8.57
CA GLY A 323 -0.21 -7.23 -8.26
C GLY A 323 -1.38 -7.45 -7.32
N GLY A 324 -2.58 -7.07 -7.74
CA GLY A 324 -3.79 -7.15 -6.94
C GLY A 324 -5.06 -7.02 -7.77
N ILE A 325 -6.21 -6.90 -7.13
CA ILE A 325 -7.49 -6.65 -7.79
C ILE A 325 -7.60 -5.17 -8.18
N ALA A 326 -7.97 -4.90 -9.41
CA ALA A 326 -8.29 -3.56 -9.88
C ALA A 326 -9.59 -3.03 -9.24
N THR A 327 -9.73 -1.72 -9.19
CA THR A 327 -10.97 -1.10 -8.71
C THR A 327 -12.15 -1.50 -9.61
N PRO A 328 -13.27 -1.97 -9.04
CA PRO A 328 -14.46 -2.29 -9.81
C PRO A 328 -14.94 -1.15 -10.69
N LYS A 329 -15.51 -1.49 -11.85
CA LYS A 329 -15.98 -0.50 -12.83
C LYS A 329 -17.10 0.40 -12.27
N PRO A 330 -17.27 1.61 -12.81
CA PRO A 330 -18.36 2.52 -12.41
C PRO A 330 -19.73 1.86 -12.44
N GLY A 331 -20.57 2.18 -11.45
CA GLY A 331 -21.87 1.57 -11.24
C GLY A 331 -21.85 0.23 -10.50
N ALA A 332 -20.66 -0.31 -10.19
CA ALA A 332 -20.56 -1.55 -9.43
C ALA A 332 -20.93 -1.37 -7.95
N MET A 333 -21.46 -2.42 -7.37
CA MET A 333 -21.75 -2.56 -5.95
C MET A 333 -21.03 -3.81 -5.42
N GLU A 334 -20.34 -3.68 -4.32
CA GLU A 334 -19.52 -4.72 -3.74
C GLU A 334 -19.80 -4.87 -2.24
N LEU A 335 -19.88 -6.10 -1.77
CA LEU A 335 -19.87 -6.45 -0.34
C LEU A 335 -18.53 -7.10 0.00
N VAL A 336 -17.98 -6.72 1.15
CA VAL A 336 -16.72 -7.28 1.65
C VAL A 336 -16.88 -7.66 3.11
N ALA A 337 -16.58 -8.92 3.43
CA ALA A 337 -16.46 -9.41 4.79
C ALA A 337 -14.96 -9.62 5.11
N GLY A 338 -14.48 -9.00 6.17
CA GLY A 338 -13.09 -9.03 6.57
C GLY A 338 -12.89 -9.56 7.98
N TYR A 339 -11.78 -10.25 8.16
CA TYR A 339 -11.24 -10.61 9.47
C TYR A 339 -9.77 -10.21 9.52
N ASN A 340 -9.36 -9.60 10.63
CA ASN A 340 -7.98 -9.25 10.90
C ASN A 340 -7.58 -9.67 12.31
N TYR A 341 -6.38 -10.21 12.43
CA TYR A 341 -5.71 -10.55 13.68
C TYR A 341 -4.35 -9.86 13.71
N THR A 342 -4.01 -9.22 14.84
CA THR A 342 -2.71 -8.60 15.06
C THR A 342 -2.28 -8.85 16.48
N ASP A 343 -1.08 -9.38 16.69
CA ASP A 343 -0.48 -9.57 18.00
C ASP A 343 0.90 -8.93 18.04
N LEU A 344 1.04 -7.90 18.86
CA LEU A 344 2.28 -7.16 19.12
C LEU A 344 2.84 -7.47 20.51
N SER A 345 2.46 -8.60 21.11
CA SER A 345 2.93 -9.00 22.45
C SER A 345 3.89 -10.18 22.36
N ASP A 346 5.04 -10.03 23.01
CA ASP A 346 6.00 -11.11 23.23
C ASP A 346 6.43 -11.11 24.71
N SER A 347 5.86 -12.04 25.47
CA SER A 347 6.12 -12.15 26.91
C SER A 347 7.58 -12.54 27.22
N LYS A 348 8.25 -13.27 26.33
CA LYS A 348 9.67 -13.64 26.48
C LYS A 348 10.57 -12.41 26.36
N ALA A 349 10.23 -11.53 25.42
CA ALA A 349 10.91 -10.25 25.26
C ALA A 349 10.53 -9.20 26.31
N GLY A 350 9.51 -9.47 27.14
CA GLY A 350 8.97 -8.53 28.12
C GLY A 350 8.17 -7.38 27.50
N ILE A 351 7.69 -7.52 26.27
CA ILE A 351 7.00 -6.47 25.54
C ILE A 351 5.54 -6.88 25.31
N LEU A 352 4.61 -6.08 25.82
CA LEU A 352 3.16 -6.33 25.77
C LEU A 352 2.47 -5.23 24.94
N GLY A 353 2.60 -5.30 23.61
CA GLY A 353 2.00 -4.34 22.68
C GLY A 353 0.49 -4.54 22.43
N GLY A 354 -0.10 -5.59 22.99
CA GLY A 354 -1.50 -5.93 22.85
C GLY A 354 -1.81 -6.87 21.68
N HIS A 355 -3.01 -7.43 21.68
CA HIS A 355 -3.55 -8.20 20.55
C HIS A 355 -4.95 -7.71 20.18
N LEU A 356 -5.28 -7.80 18.90
CA LEU A 356 -6.53 -7.31 18.34
C LEU A 356 -7.12 -8.33 17.38
N ASN A 357 -8.44 -8.55 17.50
CA ASN A 357 -9.24 -9.21 16.49
C ASN A 357 -10.27 -8.20 15.97
N ASP A 358 -10.33 -8.03 14.68
CA ASP A 358 -11.25 -7.15 14.00
C ASP A 358 -12.10 -7.92 13.00
N TYR A 359 -13.41 -7.66 13.00
CA TYR A 359 -14.38 -8.20 12.05
C TYR A 359 -15.04 -7.03 11.36
N SER A 360 -15.04 -7.03 10.05
CA SER A 360 -15.59 -5.95 9.25
C SER A 360 -16.60 -6.46 8.23
N LEU A 361 -17.61 -5.63 7.98
CA LEU A 361 -18.52 -5.77 6.86
C LEU A 361 -18.62 -4.43 6.16
N THR A 362 -18.25 -4.40 4.89
CA THR A 362 -18.17 -3.18 4.09
C THR A 362 -19.09 -3.30 2.87
N PHE A 363 -19.83 -2.24 2.57
CA PHE A 363 -20.53 -2.07 1.32
C PHE A 363 -19.88 -0.93 0.53
N ASN A 364 -19.46 -1.21 -0.69
CA ASN A 364 -18.89 -0.24 -1.62
C ASN A 364 -19.82 0.01 -2.78
N TYR A 365 -20.00 1.29 -3.14
CA TYR A 365 -20.67 1.70 -4.36
C TYR A 365 -19.75 2.61 -5.17
N TYR A 366 -19.36 2.15 -6.33
CA TYR A 366 -18.43 2.82 -7.25
C TYR A 366 -19.22 3.70 -8.21
N ILE A 367 -19.48 4.96 -7.83
CA ILE A 367 -20.41 5.86 -8.54
C ILE A 367 -19.91 6.16 -9.96
N ASN A 368 -18.63 6.51 -10.09
CA ASN A 368 -18.01 6.86 -11.35
C ASN A 368 -16.50 6.50 -11.34
N LYS A 369 -15.79 6.84 -12.40
CA LYS A 369 -14.35 6.57 -12.51
C LYS A 369 -13.45 7.62 -11.84
N TYR A 370 -14.03 8.65 -11.25
CA TYR A 370 -13.32 9.77 -10.63
C TYR A 370 -13.44 9.74 -9.11
#